data_4275534623931df4ff103a83126fb5a4
#
_entry.id   4275534623931df4ff103a83126fb5a4
#
_cell.length_a   1.000
_cell.length_b   1.000
_cell.length_c   1.000
_cell.angle_alpha   90.00
_cell.angle_beta   90.00
_cell.angle_gamma   90.00
#
_symmetry.space_group_name_H-M   'P 1'
#
loop_
_entity.id
_entity.type
_entity.pdbx_description
1 polymer ?
#
loop_
_entity_poly.entity_id
_entity_poly.type
_entity_poly.pdbx_seq_one_letter_code
_entity_poly.pdbx_strand_id
1 'polypeptide(L)'
;MQEIVCKYQKNGADYLLPIIKETGNEQQRYRNALRLVNNKLKEIATMAGLQVNLTMYVSRHSWASIAKNKNVPLSVISEGMGHDSEATTQIYLASLDSSLVDKANEMILKNL
;
A
#
# COMPACT_ATOMS: atom_id res chain seq x y z
N MET A 1 -2.76 -13.68 -7.93
CA MET A 1 -1.62 -12.75 -8.18
C MET A 1 -0.73 -13.24 -9.31
N GLN A 2 -0.19 -14.46 -9.26
CA GLN A 2 0.65 -15.02 -10.33
C GLN A 2 -0.03 -15.03 -11.72
N GLU A 3 -1.29 -15.37 -11.81
CA GLU A 3 -2.06 -15.33 -13.06
C GLU A 3 -2.12 -13.94 -13.70
N ILE A 4 -2.27 -12.90 -12.87
CA ILE A 4 -2.28 -11.50 -13.36
C ILE A 4 -0.89 -11.13 -13.89
N VAL A 5 0.16 -11.48 -13.16
CA VAL A 5 1.54 -11.23 -13.60
C VAL A 5 1.80 -11.94 -14.92
N CYS A 6 1.52 -13.24 -15.02
CA CYS A 6 1.70 -14.01 -16.26
C CYS A 6 0.89 -13.43 -17.44
N LYS A 7 -0.32 -12.93 -17.19
CA LYS A 7 -1.17 -12.34 -18.22
C LYS A 7 -0.62 -11.04 -18.82
N TYR A 8 0.00 -10.21 -17.96
CA TYR A 8 0.41 -8.85 -18.36
C TYR A 8 1.92 -8.66 -18.51
N GLN A 9 2.73 -9.59 -17.99
CA GLN A 9 4.18 -9.55 -18.13
C GLN A 9 4.58 -9.71 -19.59
N LYS A 10 5.46 -8.82 -20.06
CA LYS A 10 6.10 -8.93 -21.39
C LYS A 10 7.55 -9.36 -21.21
N ASN A 11 7.96 -10.39 -21.94
CA ASN A 11 9.34 -10.84 -21.95
C ASN A 11 10.28 -9.71 -22.43
N GLY A 12 11.36 -9.48 -21.70
CA GLY A 12 12.34 -8.44 -22.01
C GLY A 12 11.93 -7.01 -21.64
N ALA A 13 10.85 -6.83 -20.84
CA ALA A 13 10.47 -5.52 -20.32
C ALA A 13 11.20 -5.22 -18.99
N ASP A 14 11.64 -3.98 -18.80
CA ASP A 14 12.30 -3.52 -17.57
C ASP A 14 11.35 -3.52 -16.36
N TYR A 15 10.05 -3.50 -16.60
CA TYR A 15 9.00 -3.45 -15.59
C TYR A 15 8.10 -4.69 -15.63
N LEU A 16 7.72 -5.17 -14.45
CA LEU A 16 6.84 -6.34 -14.28
C LEU A 16 5.47 -6.17 -14.97
N LEU A 17 4.92 -4.98 -14.94
CA LEU A 17 3.63 -4.65 -15.56
C LEU A 17 3.82 -3.56 -16.63
N PRO A 18 3.08 -3.62 -17.75
CA PRO A 18 3.24 -2.71 -18.89
C PRO A 18 2.61 -1.33 -18.65
N ILE A 19 2.91 -0.72 -17.51
CA ILE A 19 2.42 0.62 -17.15
C ILE A 19 3.29 1.69 -17.83
N ILE A 20 4.61 1.48 -17.84
CA ILE A 20 5.59 2.33 -18.51
C ILE A 20 6.02 1.58 -19.76
N LYS A 21 5.64 2.10 -20.94
CA LYS A 21 5.80 1.38 -22.22
C LYS A 21 6.99 1.85 -23.06
N GLU A 22 7.55 3.00 -22.76
CA GLU A 22 8.58 3.65 -23.57
C GLU A 22 9.64 4.30 -22.66
N THR A 23 10.87 4.34 -23.14
CA THR A 23 11.97 5.04 -22.49
C THR A 23 11.81 6.56 -22.58
N GLY A 24 12.26 7.26 -21.58
CA GLY A 24 12.17 8.71 -21.47
C GLY A 24 10.92 9.21 -20.73
N ASN A 25 11.13 10.13 -19.80
CA ASN A 25 10.07 10.72 -18.94
C ASN A 25 9.28 9.69 -18.09
N GLU A 26 9.93 8.61 -17.69
CA GLU A 26 9.34 7.50 -16.92
C GLU A 26 8.67 7.99 -15.63
N GLN A 27 9.31 8.91 -14.94
CA GLN A 27 8.78 9.48 -13.69
C GLN A 27 7.43 10.19 -13.91
N GLN A 28 7.31 10.97 -14.98
CA GLN A 28 6.05 11.66 -15.29
C GLN A 28 4.96 10.67 -15.71
N ARG A 29 5.31 9.63 -16.46
CA ARG A 29 4.37 8.57 -16.86
C ARG A 29 3.90 7.78 -15.65
N TYR A 30 4.80 7.43 -14.74
CA TYR A 30 4.46 6.79 -13.47
C TYR A 30 3.47 7.65 -12.65
N ARG A 31 3.76 8.94 -12.48
CA ARG A 31 2.87 9.85 -11.76
C ARG A 31 1.48 9.95 -12.39
N ASN A 32 1.41 10.01 -13.73
CA ASN A 32 0.14 10.07 -14.45
C ASN A 32 -0.65 8.76 -14.29
N ALA A 33 0.01 7.61 -14.40
CA ALA A 33 -0.60 6.31 -14.20
C ALA A 33 -1.10 6.15 -12.76
N LEU A 34 -0.29 6.52 -11.76
CA LEU A 34 -0.67 6.48 -10.35
C LEU A 34 -1.89 7.35 -10.06
N ARG A 35 -1.95 8.57 -10.63
CA ARG A 35 -3.10 9.48 -10.49
C ARG A 35 -4.36 8.87 -11.11
N LEU A 36 -4.26 8.27 -12.30
CA LEU A 36 -5.38 7.60 -12.95
C LEU A 36 -5.90 6.44 -12.10
N VAL A 37 -5.02 5.57 -11.61
CA VAL A 37 -5.38 4.44 -10.74
C VAL A 37 -6.05 4.93 -9.47
N ASN A 38 -5.48 5.93 -8.79
CA ASN A 38 -6.08 6.48 -7.57
C ASN A 38 -7.47 7.10 -7.81
N ASN A 39 -7.70 7.75 -8.96
CA ASN A 39 -9.03 8.26 -9.30
C ASN A 39 -10.02 7.11 -9.49
N LYS A 40 -9.63 6.04 -10.17
CA LYS A 40 -10.48 4.85 -10.33
C LYS A 40 -10.75 4.13 -9.01
N LEU A 41 -9.79 4.08 -8.10
CA LEU A 41 -9.99 3.53 -6.75
C LEU A 41 -11.03 4.32 -5.95
N LYS A 42 -11.08 5.65 -6.10
CA LYS A 42 -12.11 6.49 -5.46
C LYS A 42 -13.51 6.20 -6.03
N GLU A 43 -13.62 6.05 -7.36
CA GLU A 43 -14.88 5.65 -7.99
C GLU A 43 -15.35 4.28 -7.46
N ILE A 44 -14.46 3.30 -7.37
CA ILE A 44 -14.75 1.97 -6.81
C ILE A 44 -15.17 2.06 -5.35
N ALA A 45 -14.48 2.87 -4.53
CA ALA A 45 -14.86 3.08 -3.14
C ALA A 45 -16.29 3.61 -3.00
N THR A 46 -16.65 4.59 -3.83
CA THR A 46 -18.01 5.16 -3.86
C THR A 46 -19.03 4.11 -4.28
N MET A 47 -18.76 3.34 -5.33
CA MET A 47 -19.66 2.26 -5.79
C MET A 47 -19.85 1.16 -4.74
N ALA A 48 -18.81 0.88 -3.95
CA ALA A 48 -18.84 -0.11 -2.87
C ALA A 48 -19.44 0.45 -1.54
N GLY A 49 -19.85 1.71 -1.50
CA GLY A 49 -20.39 2.35 -0.29
C GLY A 49 -19.34 2.58 0.80
N LEU A 50 -18.05 2.57 0.46
CA LEU A 50 -16.98 2.77 1.44
C LEU A 50 -16.79 4.26 1.75
N GLN A 51 -16.77 4.59 3.04
CA GLN A 51 -16.56 5.95 3.54
C GLN A 51 -15.07 6.32 3.67
N VAL A 52 -14.21 5.62 2.94
CA VAL A 52 -12.76 5.80 2.98
C VAL A 52 -12.20 6.16 1.62
N ASN A 53 -11.21 7.02 1.60
CA ASN A 53 -10.54 7.43 0.37
C ASN A 53 -9.51 6.37 -0.04
N LEU A 54 -9.91 5.43 -0.90
CA LEU A 54 -9.02 4.38 -1.40
C LEU A 54 -7.93 4.97 -2.30
N THR A 55 -6.69 4.59 -2.01
CA THR A 55 -5.52 4.89 -2.84
C THR A 55 -4.58 3.68 -2.87
N MET A 56 -3.63 3.66 -3.79
CA MET A 56 -2.57 2.64 -3.80
C MET A 56 -1.76 2.62 -2.49
N TYR A 57 -1.64 3.77 -1.84
CA TYR A 57 -0.95 3.87 -0.55
C TYR A 57 -1.72 3.19 0.58
N VAL A 58 -3.04 3.29 0.57
CA VAL A 58 -3.92 2.59 1.55
C VAL A 58 -3.76 1.08 1.45
N SER A 59 -3.63 0.52 0.24
CA SER A 59 -3.41 -0.92 0.08
C SER A 59 -2.09 -1.38 0.70
N ARG A 60 -1.03 -0.57 0.57
CA ARG A 60 0.27 -0.82 1.18
C ARG A 60 0.19 -0.79 2.72
N HIS A 61 -0.49 0.21 3.29
CA HIS A 61 -0.72 0.28 4.73
C HIS A 61 -1.51 -0.92 5.25
N SER A 62 -2.60 -1.27 4.56
CA SER A 62 -3.45 -2.40 4.96
C SER A 62 -2.67 -3.71 4.95
N TRP A 63 -1.86 -3.95 3.92
CA TRP A 63 -1.03 -5.15 3.85
C TRP A 63 -0.06 -5.22 5.02
N ALA A 64 0.67 -4.14 5.31
CA ALA A 64 1.64 -4.09 6.41
C ALA A 64 0.98 -4.28 7.78
N SER A 65 -0.17 -3.65 8.01
CA SER A 65 -0.93 -3.78 9.26
C SER A 65 -1.47 -5.20 9.45
N ILE A 66 -2.00 -5.82 8.40
CA ILE A 66 -2.48 -7.21 8.45
C ILE A 66 -1.32 -8.17 8.70
N ALA A 67 -0.19 -7.98 8.02
CA ALA A 67 0.99 -8.81 8.22
C ALA A 67 1.49 -8.73 9.67
N LYS A 68 1.57 -7.52 10.25
CA LYS A 68 1.92 -7.31 11.65
C LYS A 68 0.94 -8.01 12.59
N ASN A 69 -0.36 -7.83 12.40
CA ASN A 69 -1.40 -8.42 13.23
C ASN A 69 -1.42 -9.96 13.15
N LYS A 70 -0.90 -10.52 12.06
CA LYS A 70 -0.72 -11.96 11.86
C LYS A 70 0.64 -12.48 12.36
N ASN A 71 1.41 -11.64 13.04
CA ASN A 71 2.74 -11.98 13.56
C ASN A 71 3.73 -12.43 12.47
N VAL A 72 3.61 -11.87 11.26
CA VAL A 72 4.63 -12.09 10.22
C VAL A 72 5.94 -11.44 10.70
N PRO A 73 7.08 -12.15 10.59
CA PRO A 73 8.37 -11.59 11.00
C PRO A 73 8.68 -10.24 10.36
N LEU A 74 9.26 -9.33 11.16
CA LEU A 74 9.57 -7.98 10.69
C LEU A 74 10.47 -7.96 9.46
N SER A 75 11.44 -8.87 9.38
CA SER A 75 12.31 -9.05 8.22
C SER A 75 11.53 -9.32 6.94
N VAL A 76 10.52 -10.19 7.01
CA VAL A 76 9.66 -10.53 5.87
C VAL A 76 8.78 -9.33 5.47
N ILE A 77 8.26 -8.59 6.46
CA ILE A 77 7.50 -7.35 6.19
C ILE A 77 8.42 -6.32 5.53
N SER A 78 9.64 -6.15 6.03
CA SER A 78 10.62 -5.21 5.50
C SER A 78 10.97 -5.51 4.04
N GLU A 79 11.24 -6.76 3.73
CA GLU A 79 11.51 -7.23 2.37
C GLU A 79 10.30 -7.01 1.46
N GLY A 80 9.10 -7.41 1.88
CA GLY A 80 7.86 -7.23 1.12
C GLY A 80 7.49 -5.76 0.89
N MET A 81 7.92 -4.87 1.79
CA MET A 81 7.76 -3.41 1.65
C MET A 81 8.87 -2.78 0.80
N GLY A 82 9.95 -3.49 0.50
CA GLY A 82 11.11 -2.95 -0.20
C GLY A 82 11.85 -1.88 0.61
N HIS A 83 11.89 -2.03 1.94
CA HIS A 83 12.64 -1.12 2.81
C HIS A 83 14.10 -1.58 2.91
N ASP A 84 15.02 -0.62 2.95
CA ASP A 84 16.46 -0.88 3.05
C ASP A 84 16.86 -1.42 4.44
N SER A 85 16.01 -1.23 5.46
CA SER A 85 16.27 -1.71 6.80
C SER A 85 14.98 -2.03 7.59
N GLU A 86 15.09 -2.96 8.55
CA GLU A 86 14.01 -3.26 9.47
C GLU A 86 13.66 -2.08 10.38
N ALA A 87 14.63 -1.22 10.70
CA ALA A 87 14.39 0.00 11.48
C ALA A 87 13.40 0.94 10.76
N THR A 88 13.52 1.10 9.45
CA THR A 88 12.56 1.84 8.63
C THR A 88 11.16 1.24 8.73
N THR A 89 11.08 -0.09 8.70
CA THR A 89 9.80 -0.81 8.83
C THR A 89 9.20 -0.66 10.22
N GLN A 90 10.01 -0.68 11.28
CA GLN A 90 9.54 -0.45 12.66
C GLN A 90 8.92 0.94 12.81
N ILE A 91 9.60 1.99 12.33
CA ILE A 91 9.09 3.36 12.37
C ILE A 91 7.79 3.46 11.57
N TYR A 92 7.74 2.86 10.39
CA TYR A 92 6.55 2.85 9.55
C TYR A 92 5.37 2.15 10.25
N LEU A 93 5.56 0.96 10.81
CA LEU A 93 4.52 0.23 11.53
C LEU A 93 4.07 0.95 12.81
N ALA A 94 4.99 1.59 13.52
CA ALA A 94 4.64 2.40 14.69
C ALA A 94 3.74 3.60 14.32
N SER A 95 3.98 4.22 13.15
CA SER A 95 3.11 5.30 12.66
C SER A 95 1.69 4.84 12.31
N LEU A 96 1.50 3.55 11.98
CA LEU A 96 0.19 2.97 11.71
C LEU A 96 -0.58 2.62 12.99
N ASP A 97 0.11 2.37 14.09
CA ASP A 97 -0.48 2.00 15.38
C ASP A 97 -1.00 3.20 16.19
N SER A 98 -0.62 4.42 15.83
CA SER A 98 -1.07 5.63 16.54
C SER A 98 -2.60 5.70 16.64
N SER A 99 -3.31 5.25 15.60
CA SER A 99 -4.77 5.20 15.60
C SER A 99 -5.38 4.23 16.63
N LEU A 100 -4.65 3.18 17.04
CA LEU A 100 -5.07 2.24 18.07
C LEU A 100 -4.85 2.82 19.47
N VAL A 101 -3.74 3.52 19.68
CA VAL A 101 -3.45 4.25 20.93
C VAL A 101 -4.46 5.36 21.13
N ASP A 102 -4.78 6.11 20.09
CA ASP A 102 -5.79 7.18 20.14
C ASP A 102 -7.18 6.63 20.49
N LYS A 103 -7.60 5.52 19.89
CA LYS A 103 -8.85 4.85 20.24
C LYS A 103 -8.86 4.31 21.65
N ALA A 104 -7.75 3.72 22.12
CA ALA A 104 -7.63 3.24 23.48
C ALA A 104 -7.72 4.40 24.49
N ASN A 105 -7.04 5.51 24.23
CA ASN A 105 -7.12 6.72 25.04
C ASN A 105 -8.55 7.29 25.05
N GLU A 106 -9.22 7.35 23.92
CA GLU A 106 -10.61 7.80 23.83
C GLU A 106 -11.55 6.92 24.68
N MET A 107 -11.37 5.59 24.64
CA MET A 107 -12.14 4.66 25.46
C MET A 107 -11.87 4.84 26.95
N ILE A 108 -10.62 5.07 27.35
CA ILE A 108 -10.25 5.31 28.75
C ILE A 108 -10.88 6.61 29.25
N LEU A 109 -10.78 7.68 28.45
CA LEU A 109 -11.33 9.00 28.83
C LEU A 109 -12.86 9.04 28.89
N LYS A 110 -13.55 8.24 28.08
CA LYS A 110 -15.02 8.13 28.11
C LYS A 110 -15.54 7.37 29.32
N ASN A 111 -14.69 6.60 29.99
CA ASN A 111 -15.06 5.81 31.18
C ASN A 111 -14.58 6.44 32.51
N LEU A 112 -14.01 7.63 32.43
CA LEU A 112 -13.67 8.46 33.60
C LEU A 112 -14.83 9.41 33.92
#